data_f8621887b4035e10caf484e9c1831353
#
_entry.id   f8621887b4035e10caf484e9c1831353
#
_cell.length_a   1.000
_cell.length_b   1.000
_cell.length_c   1.000
_cell.angle_alpha   90.00
_cell.angle_beta   90.00
_cell.angle_gamma   90.00
#
_symmetry.space_group_name_H-M   'P 1'
#
loop_
_entity.id
_entity.type
_entity.pdbx_description
1 polymer ?
#
loop_
_entity_poly.entity_id
_entity_poly.type
_entity_poly.pdbx_seq_one_letter_code
_entity_poly.pdbx_strand_id
1 'polypeptide(L)'
;LMAIYGTQLHEAGTQVAFSQGTLSVNSVSYANVVAVSNLDAGTYMCHFSITPSTDGGQAPGGDPDGWYMRIFRNGSTLTDEAYFQEGGSNTYQQSASQAATFTSNGTDDIYFQVRTTDGDGGGVGGRYQTMIFPIMRKE
;
A
#
# COMPACT_ATOMS: atom_id res chain seq x y z
N LEU A 1 1.43 -3.79 -36.94
CA LEU A 1 0.36 -3.36 -36.00
C LEU A 1 0.60 -3.91 -34.61
N MET A 2 0.91 -5.18 -34.47
CA MET A 2 1.27 -5.77 -33.16
C MET A 2 2.51 -5.12 -32.56
N ALA A 3 3.51 -4.79 -33.36
CA ALA A 3 4.71 -4.10 -32.89
C ALA A 3 4.41 -2.67 -32.42
N ILE A 4 3.50 -1.97 -33.05
CA ILE A 4 3.07 -0.64 -32.63
C ILE A 4 2.36 -0.71 -31.29
N TYR A 5 1.49 -1.69 -31.09
CA TYR A 5 0.85 -1.91 -29.80
C TYR A 5 1.86 -2.25 -28.71
N GLY A 6 2.81 -3.11 -29.00
CA GLY A 6 3.86 -3.43 -28.06
C GLY A 6 4.69 -2.21 -27.66
N THR A 7 5.02 -1.36 -28.61
CA THR A 7 5.75 -0.12 -28.34
C THR A 7 4.91 0.86 -27.51
N GLN A 8 3.64 1.03 -27.82
CA GLN A 8 2.73 1.86 -27.02
C GLN A 8 2.52 1.29 -25.62
N LEU A 9 2.51 -0.03 -25.49
CA LEU A 9 2.47 -0.71 -24.21
C LEU A 9 3.67 -0.33 -23.35
N HIS A 10 4.86 -0.33 -23.91
CA HIS A 10 6.07 0.07 -23.20
C HIS A 10 6.07 1.55 -22.84
N GLU A 11 5.61 2.40 -23.75
CA GLU A 11 5.51 3.84 -23.47
C GLU A 11 4.45 4.13 -22.42
N ALA A 12 3.28 3.49 -22.50
CA ALA A 12 2.25 3.58 -21.48
C ALA A 12 2.69 2.98 -20.15
N GLY A 13 3.60 1.99 -20.17
CA GLY A 13 4.20 1.40 -18.99
C GLY A 13 5.27 2.25 -18.32
N THR A 14 5.54 3.46 -18.80
CA THR A 14 6.56 4.35 -18.22
C THR A 14 6.24 4.84 -16.82
N GLN A 15 5.01 4.69 -16.37
CA GLN A 15 4.55 5.09 -15.05
C GLN A 15 4.37 3.90 -14.10
N VAL A 16 5.23 2.93 -14.18
CA VAL A 16 5.29 1.88 -13.15
C VAL A 16 5.96 2.45 -11.91
N ALA A 17 5.18 2.67 -10.88
CA ALA A 17 5.70 3.04 -9.58
C ALA A 17 5.85 1.76 -8.74
N PHE A 18 7.08 1.41 -8.46
CA PHE A 18 7.43 0.29 -7.60
C PHE A 18 8.27 0.78 -6.43
N SER A 19 7.87 0.37 -5.23
CA SER A 19 8.66 0.64 -4.03
C SER A 19 8.60 -0.53 -3.08
N GLN A 20 9.70 -0.81 -2.44
CA GLN A 20 9.78 -1.78 -1.36
C GLN A 20 10.76 -1.30 -0.30
N GLY A 21 10.53 -1.69 0.91
CA GLY A 21 11.40 -1.26 2.00
C GLY A 21 10.95 -1.75 3.36
N THR A 22 11.56 -1.16 4.36
CA THR A 22 11.24 -1.44 5.75
C THR A 22 10.06 -0.59 6.19
N LEU A 23 9.10 -1.22 6.84
CA LEU A 23 7.96 -0.57 7.46
C LEU A 23 8.25 -0.31 8.93
N SER A 24 7.91 0.88 9.39
CA SER A 24 7.90 1.22 10.82
C SER A 24 6.87 2.34 11.02
N VAL A 25 5.69 1.99 11.50
CA VAL A 25 4.60 2.94 11.73
C VAL A 25 4.09 2.77 13.15
N ASN A 26 4.09 3.85 13.92
CA ASN A 26 3.49 3.92 15.24
C ASN A 26 2.67 5.21 15.32
N SER A 27 1.47 5.16 14.78
CA SER A 27 0.57 6.31 14.74
C SER A 27 -0.87 5.86 14.61
N VAL A 28 -1.74 6.43 15.42
CA VAL A 28 -3.19 6.24 15.33
C VAL A 28 -3.80 6.96 14.12
N SER A 29 -3.07 7.90 13.54
CA SER A 29 -3.42 8.53 12.29
C SER A 29 -2.69 7.84 11.14
N TYR A 30 -3.32 7.80 9.96
CA TYR A 30 -2.67 7.20 8.79
C TYR A 30 -1.36 7.88 8.44
N ALA A 31 -0.34 7.07 8.31
CA ALA A 31 0.96 7.47 7.80
C ALA A 31 1.13 7.01 6.34
N ASN A 32 1.70 7.85 5.52
CA ASN A 32 2.05 7.49 4.15
C ASN A 32 3.31 6.63 4.15
N VAL A 33 3.16 5.35 3.84
CA VAL A 33 4.32 4.47 3.62
C VAL A 33 4.96 4.79 2.29
N VAL A 34 4.15 4.99 1.27
CA VAL A 34 4.55 5.44 -0.06
C VAL A 34 3.56 6.47 -0.57
N ALA A 35 4.05 7.49 -1.22
CA ALA A 35 3.24 8.47 -1.93
C ALA A 35 3.72 8.57 -3.38
N VAL A 36 2.78 8.51 -4.31
CA VAL A 36 3.03 8.70 -5.74
C VAL A 36 2.19 9.87 -6.19
N SER A 37 2.84 10.95 -6.62
CA SER A 37 2.17 12.20 -6.97
C SER A 37 2.11 12.39 -8.47
N ASN A 38 1.06 13.09 -8.92
CA ASN A 38 0.87 13.50 -10.30
C ASN A 38 0.91 12.33 -11.29
N LEU A 39 0.16 11.28 -10.99
CA LEU A 39 0.08 10.13 -11.87
C LEU A 39 -0.57 10.52 -13.21
N ASP A 40 0.07 10.18 -14.30
CA ASP A 40 -0.43 10.49 -15.65
C ASP A 40 -1.84 9.93 -15.87
N ALA A 41 -2.56 10.53 -16.81
CA ALA A 41 -3.88 10.07 -17.18
C ALA A 41 -3.83 8.63 -17.72
N GLY A 42 -4.72 7.79 -17.25
CA GLY A 42 -4.78 6.39 -17.66
C GLY A 42 -5.50 5.52 -16.64
N THR A 43 -5.64 4.26 -16.97
CA THR A 43 -6.21 3.27 -16.05
C THR A 43 -5.10 2.41 -15.47
N TYR A 44 -5.13 2.24 -14.17
CA TYR A 44 -4.07 1.58 -13.41
C TYR A 44 -4.61 0.52 -12.47
N MET A 45 -3.76 -0.44 -12.15
CA MET A 45 -3.91 -1.29 -11.00
C MET A 45 -2.82 -0.94 -9.98
N CYS A 46 -3.19 -0.87 -8.72
CA CYS A 46 -2.24 -0.73 -7.63
C CYS A 46 -2.34 -1.92 -6.67
N HIS A 47 -1.23 -2.24 -6.06
CA HIS A 47 -1.10 -3.33 -5.09
C HIS A 47 -0.25 -2.87 -3.92
N PHE A 48 -0.70 -3.19 -2.73
CA PHE A 48 0.00 -2.88 -1.47
C PHE A 48 0.08 -4.15 -0.64
N SER A 49 1.28 -4.57 -0.31
CA SER A 49 1.50 -5.73 0.56
C SER A 49 2.40 -5.37 1.73
N ILE A 50 2.11 -5.97 2.86
CA ILE A 50 2.88 -5.83 4.09
C ILE A 50 3.17 -7.23 4.63
N THR A 51 4.43 -7.46 4.97
CA THR A 51 4.88 -8.63 5.72
C THR A 51 5.38 -8.14 7.06
N PRO A 52 4.59 -8.27 8.13
CA PRO A 52 5.01 -7.85 9.47
C PRO A 52 6.22 -8.64 9.94
N SER A 53 7.09 -8.01 10.70
CA SER A 53 8.21 -8.69 11.35
C SER A 53 7.89 -8.99 12.81
N THR A 54 8.45 -10.08 13.32
CA THR A 54 8.36 -10.42 14.72
C THR A 54 9.10 -9.43 15.62
N ASP A 55 10.00 -8.65 15.04
CA ASP A 55 10.82 -7.68 15.79
C ASP A 55 10.16 -6.29 15.84
N GLY A 56 9.05 -6.11 15.17
CA GLY A 56 8.33 -4.85 15.10
C GLY A 56 7.47 -4.63 16.33
N GLY A 57 8.11 -4.30 17.42
CA GLY A 57 7.47 -3.68 18.55
C GLY A 57 6.21 -4.35 19.05
N GLN A 58 6.38 -5.38 19.84
CA GLN A 58 5.30 -5.74 20.76
C GLN A 58 5.07 -4.57 21.71
N ALA A 59 3.84 -4.13 21.79
CA ALA A 59 3.47 -3.26 22.89
C ALA A 59 3.83 -3.96 24.21
N PRO A 60 4.53 -3.28 25.11
CA PRO A 60 4.67 -3.78 26.47
C PRO A 60 3.30 -3.70 27.13
N GLY A 61 2.60 -4.79 27.22
CA GLY A 61 1.32 -4.77 27.91
C GLY A 61 0.36 -5.91 27.58
N GLY A 62 0.64 -6.71 26.59
CA GLY A 62 -0.09 -7.96 26.34
C GLY A 62 -1.44 -7.82 25.66
N ASP A 63 -1.85 -6.62 25.27
CA ASP A 63 -3.00 -6.47 24.39
C ASP A 63 -2.56 -6.63 22.94
N PRO A 64 -3.32 -7.37 22.14
CA PRO A 64 -2.98 -7.55 20.75
C PRO A 64 -3.10 -6.21 20.00
N ASP A 65 -1.96 -5.72 19.56
CA ASP A 65 -1.93 -4.53 18.72
C ASP A 65 -2.56 -4.83 17.38
N GLY A 66 -3.40 -3.93 16.95
CA GLY A 66 -3.99 -3.97 15.64
C GLY A 66 -3.42 -2.86 14.75
N TRP A 67 -3.52 -3.08 13.48
CA TRP A 67 -3.15 -2.09 12.50
C TRP A 67 -4.10 -2.14 11.31
N TYR A 68 -4.18 -1.01 10.62
CA TYR A 68 -5.01 -0.85 9.44
C TYR A 68 -4.15 -0.47 8.25
N MET A 69 -4.51 -0.96 7.10
CA MET A 69 -3.94 -0.52 5.83
C MET A 69 -5.04 -0.08 4.88
N ARG A 70 -4.72 0.85 4.00
CA ARG A 70 -5.58 1.27 2.90
C ARG A 70 -4.78 1.85 1.75
N ILE A 71 -5.40 1.94 0.59
CA ILE A 71 -4.93 2.73 -0.54
C ILE A 71 -5.85 3.94 -0.66
N PHE A 72 -5.26 5.12 -0.69
CA PHE A 72 -5.96 6.38 -0.64
C PHE A 72 -5.61 7.26 -1.84
N ARG A 73 -6.55 8.02 -2.34
CA ARG A 73 -6.39 8.87 -3.51
C ARG A 73 -7.04 10.22 -3.25
N ASN A 74 -6.28 11.32 -3.34
CA ASN A 74 -6.78 12.71 -3.34
C ASN A 74 -8.04 12.98 -2.49
N GLY A 75 -8.03 12.60 -1.23
CA GLY A 75 -9.16 12.85 -0.34
C GLY A 75 -10.25 11.78 -0.34
N SER A 76 -10.05 10.66 -1.02
CA SER A 76 -10.97 9.52 -1.01
C SER A 76 -10.22 8.19 -0.90
N THR A 77 -10.87 7.20 -0.32
CA THR A 77 -10.32 5.84 -0.25
C THR A 77 -10.53 5.10 -1.57
N LEU A 78 -9.49 4.43 -2.07
CA LEU A 78 -9.62 3.46 -3.16
C LEU A 78 -9.98 2.07 -2.64
N THR A 79 -9.51 1.72 -1.46
CA THR A 79 -9.84 0.47 -0.78
C THR A 79 -10.49 0.77 0.56
N ASP A 80 -11.34 -0.13 1.02
CA ASP A 80 -11.75 -0.12 2.41
C ASP A 80 -10.56 -0.32 3.34
N GLU A 81 -10.70 0.08 4.59
CA GLU A 81 -9.71 -0.21 5.62
C GLU A 81 -9.67 -1.72 5.88
N ALA A 82 -8.49 -2.32 5.78
CA ALA A 82 -8.27 -3.69 6.21
C ALA A 82 -7.63 -3.69 7.60
N TYR A 83 -8.23 -4.40 8.52
CA TYR A 83 -7.77 -4.53 9.90
C TYR A 83 -7.02 -5.83 10.08
N PHE A 84 -5.87 -5.74 10.72
CA PHE A 84 -5.05 -6.88 11.10
C PHE A 84 -4.70 -6.79 12.57
N GLN A 85 -4.76 -7.91 13.24
CA GLN A 85 -4.42 -8.02 14.65
C GLN A 85 -3.16 -8.85 14.79
N GLU A 86 -2.17 -8.31 15.46
CA GLU A 86 -1.02 -9.09 15.86
C GLU A 86 -1.42 -9.93 17.08
N GLY A 87 -1.13 -11.22 17.02
CA GLY A 87 -1.35 -12.08 18.17
C GLY A 87 -0.38 -11.72 19.30
N GLY A 88 -0.87 -11.65 20.52
CA GLY A 88 -0.11 -11.26 21.72
C GLY A 88 1.05 -12.19 22.12
N SER A 89 1.45 -13.08 21.27
CA SER A 89 2.69 -13.85 21.36
C SER A 89 3.32 -13.90 20.00
N ASN A 90 4.57 -13.58 19.90
CA ASN A 90 5.48 -13.49 18.74
C ASN A 90 5.34 -14.51 17.60
N THR A 91 4.25 -15.23 17.50
CA THR A 91 4.16 -16.41 16.66
C THR A 91 3.30 -16.27 15.41
N TYR A 92 2.59 -15.18 15.23
CA TYR A 92 1.71 -15.03 14.07
C TYR A 92 2.05 -13.80 13.26
N GLN A 93 2.76 -14.04 12.17
CA GLN A 93 2.93 -13.06 11.11
C GLN A 93 1.83 -13.27 10.09
N GLN A 94 0.91 -12.34 10.00
CA GLN A 94 -0.05 -12.31 8.90
C GLN A 94 0.42 -11.34 7.85
N SER A 95 0.77 -11.85 6.68
CA SER A 95 0.95 -11.00 5.50
C SER A 95 -0.40 -10.45 5.08
N ALA A 96 -0.41 -9.18 4.72
CA ALA A 96 -1.59 -8.47 4.30
C ALA A 96 -1.39 -7.87 2.92
N SER A 97 -2.44 -7.88 2.12
CA SER A 97 -2.40 -7.20 0.82
C SER A 97 -3.74 -6.62 0.44
N GLN A 98 -3.67 -5.53 -0.32
CA GLN A 98 -4.82 -4.91 -0.96
C GLN A 98 -4.49 -4.56 -2.40
N ALA A 99 -5.48 -4.57 -3.25
CA ALA A 99 -5.37 -4.15 -4.63
C ALA A 99 -6.60 -3.33 -5.04
N ALA A 100 -6.40 -2.42 -5.95
CA ALA A 100 -7.48 -1.62 -6.54
C ALA A 100 -7.16 -1.27 -7.98
N THR A 101 -8.19 -1.05 -8.76
CA THR A 101 -8.09 -0.45 -10.10
C THR A 101 -8.70 0.94 -10.06
N PHE A 102 -8.12 1.87 -10.79
CA PHE A 102 -8.64 3.23 -10.87
C PHE A 102 -8.22 3.91 -12.17
N THR A 103 -8.93 4.96 -12.52
CA THR A 103 -8.58 5.82 -13.67
C THR A 103 -8.09 7.15 -13.14
N SER A 104 -6.87 7.52 -13.53
CA SER A 104 -6.29 8.83 -13.24
C SER A 104 -6.64 9.82 -14.33
N ASN A 105 -6.90 11.05 -13.93
CA ASN A 105 -7.12 12.18 -14.83
C ASN A 105 -5.84 12.96 -15.18
N GLY A 106 -4.70 12.53 -14.67
CA GLY A 106 -3.40 13.16 -14.89
C GLY A 106 -2.87 13.99 -13.72
N THR A 107 -3.63 14.09 -12.63
CA THR A 107 -3.25 14.85 -11.43
C THR A 107 -3.46 14.08 -10.13
N ASP A 108 -3.72 12.79 -10.23
CA ASP A 108 -4.01 11.99 -9.04
C ASP A 108 -2.76 11.67 -8.24
N ASP A 109 -2.89 11.83 -6.94
CA ASP A 109 -1.92 11.36 -5.95
C ASP A 109 -2.44 10.11 -5.28
N ILE A 110 -1.60 9.10 -5.19
CA ILE A 110 -1.91 7.81 -4.57
C ILE A 110 -1.04 7.64 -3.34
N TYR A 111 -1.67 7.28 -2.24
CA TYR A 111 -1.02 7.06 -0.95
C TYR A 111 -1.28 5.65 -0.48
N PHE A 112 -0.21 4.94 -0.16
CA PHE A 112 -0.28 3.65 0.51
C PHE A 112 -0.09 3.89 1.99
N GLN A 113 -1.14 3.65 2.77
CA GLN A 113 -1.23 4.14 4.14
C GLN A 113 -1.41 3.04 5.16
N VAL A 114 -0.82 3.24 6.32
CA VAL A 114 -0.94 2.37 7.49
C VAL A 114 -1.15 3.22 8.74
N ARG A 115 -1.93 2.72 9.68
CA ARG A 115 -2.04 3.26 11.04
C ARG A 115 -2.14 2.14 12.06
N THR A 116 -1.80 2.44 13.29
CA THR A 116 -1.99 1.52 14.42
C THR A 116 -3.29 1.82 15.14
N THR A 117 -3.78 0.87 15.94
CA THR A 117 -5.02 1.04 16.71
C THR A 117 -4.82 1.90 17.94
N ASP A 118 -3.63 1.87 18.52
CA ASP A 118 -3.26 2.73 19.64
C ASP A 118 -1.85 3.30 19.44
N GLY A 119 -1.53 4.33 20.21
CA GLY A 119 -0.24 5.01 20.12
C GLY A 119 0.74 4.60 21.23
N ASP A 120 0.42 3.59 22.02
CA ASP A 120 1.08 3.31 23.29
C ASP A 120 2.31 2.40 23.18
N GLY A 121 3.02 2.45 22.08
CA GLY A 121 4.38 1.93 22.08
C GLY A 121 4.63 0.71 21.21
N GLY A 122 3.63 0.19 20.55
CA GLY A 122 3.82 -0.87 19.56
C GLY A 122 3.47 -0.39 18.16
N GLY A 123 4.44 -0.13 17.35
CA GLY A 123 4.22 0.16 15.95
C GLY A 123 4.12 -1.11 15.12
N VAL A 124 3.57 -1.03 13.92
CA VAL A 124 3.71 -2.09 12.94
C VAL A 124 5.06 -1.95 12.26
N GLY A 125 5.85 -2.99 12.35
CA GLY A 125 7.14 -3.12 11.67
C GLY A 125 7.11 -4.22 10.64
N GLY A 126 8.13 -4.28 9.80
CA GLY A 126 8.28 -5.33 8.80
C GLY A 126 8.73 -4.79 7.46
N ARG A 127 8.21 -5.39 6.41
CA ARG A 127 8.53 -5.00 5.04
C ARG A 127 7.27 -4.68 4.26
N TYR A 128 7.37 -3.72 3.39
CA TYR A 128 6.29 -3.37 2.47
C TYR A 128 6.73 -3.51 1.01
N GLN A 129 5.75 -3.68 0.17
CA GLN A 129 5.90 -3.60 -1.29
C GLN A 129 4.68 -2.89 -1.87
N THR A 130 4.91 -1.92 -2.73
CA THR A 130 3.85 -1.21 -3.45
C THR A 130 4.11 -1.23 -4.93
N MET A 131 3.06 -1.34 -5.71
CA MET A 131 3.12 -1.30 -7.18
C MET A 131 1.95 -0.51 -7.73
N ILE A 132 2.23 0.29 -8.75
CA ILE A 132 1.21 0.87 -9.64
C ILE A 132 1.64 0.57 -11.06
N PHE A 133 0.78 -0.04 -11.83
CA PHE A 133 1.06 -0.36 -13.22
C PHE A 133 -0.15 -0.09 -14.12
N PRO A 134 0.10 0.33 -15.36
CA PRO A 134 -0.98 0.63 -16.28
C PRO A 134 -1.72 -0.63 -16.70
N ILE A 135 -3.04 -0.51 -16.76
CA ILE A 135 -3.88 -1.52 -17.38
C ILE A 135 -4.13 -1.12 -18.82
N MET A 136 -3.84 -2.02 -19.72
CA MET A 136 -3.99 -1.77 -21.14
C MET A 136 -5.35 -2.25 -21.60
N ARG A 137 -6.08 -1.36 -22.26
CA ARG A 137 -7.26 -1.76 -22.99
C ARG A 137 -6.85 -2.35 -24.33
N LYS A 138 -7.34 -3.52 -24.61
CA LYS A 138 -7.35 -4.04 -25.96
C LYS A 138 -8.40 -3.25 -26.74
N GLU A 139 -7.94 -2.40 -27.59
CA GLU A 139 -8.83 -1.74 -28.55
C GLU A 139 -9.21 -2.69 -29.67
#